data_3153008baea413515ee2b680833c2244
#
_entry.id   3153008baea413515ee2b680833c2244
#
_cell.length_a   1.000
_cell.length_b   1.000
_cell.length_c   1.000
_cell.angle_alpha   90.00
_cell.angle_beta   90.00
_cell.angle_gamma   90.00
#
_symmetry.space_group_name_H-M   'P 1'
#
loop_
_entity.id
_entity.type
_entity.pdbx_description
1 polymer ?
#
loop_
_entity_poly.entity_id
_entity_poly.type
_entity_poly.pdbx_seq_one_letter_code
_entity_poly.pdbx_strand_id
1 'polypeptide(L)'
;MPAPFKVEAIPHQAEGEPYTAMAAQVGKDMLASLIPYRVFKNGGVTYYLGDKDTPPLQVWAQEKLTGLTIFKVDAARIHDGQAVVTPSGLLKRGDKLAFASSRNETTLGIYVGMEHSIGDTSFPLRLVRAQFPKLAAPPIGQPCYDAENRLVGIVLGVSRKGTCHLLPAQAISFLATHPEAKRVRLGCLLDINASTPVIEGLINGGPLARGGIQTGDILISINGTTINNYGDMLDATYYLTGEKPLTVEVIRGTQVVKSRGIIPTQDSR
;
A
#
# COMPACT_ATOMS: atom_id res chain seq x y z
N MET A 1 15.47 13.95 8.74
CA MET A 1 14.83 12.95 7.85
C MET A 1 15.90 12.32 6.98
N PRO A 2 15.85 11.01 6.76
CA PRO A 2 16.74 10.38 5.80
C PRO A 2 16.48 10.91 4.40
N ALA A 3 17.55 11.18 3.64
CA ALA A 3 17.43 11.53 2.23
C ALA A 3 16.90 10.34 1.43
N PRO A 4 16.04 10.56 0.42
CA PRO A 4 15.58 9.48 -0.44
C PRO A 4 16.72 9.00 -1.36
N PHE A 5 16.65 7.73 -1.72
CA PHE A 5 17.52 7.14 -2.73
C PHE A 5 16.90 7.30 -4.12
N LYS A 6 17.75 7.37 -5.14
CA LYS A 6 17.31 7.29 -6.54
C LYS A 6 17.43 5.84 -7.02
N VAL A 7 16.36 5.29 -7.60
CA VAL A 7 16.36 4.00 -8.28
C VAL A 7 16.10 4.23 -9.75
N GLU A 8 16.92 3.66 -10.60
CA GLU A 8 16.76 3.66 -12.05
C GLU A 8 16.36 2.27 -12.53
N ALA A 9 15.26 2.19 -13.26
CA ALA A 9 14.74 0.98 -13.90
C ALA A 9 15.02 1.04 -15.39
N ILE A 10 15.83 0.11 -15.91
CA ILE A 10 16.22 0.06 -17.32
C ILE A 10 15.59 -1.16 -17.98
N PRO A 11 14.61 -0.99 -18.89
CA PRO A 11 14.03 -2.07 -19.66
C PRO A 11 15.09 -2.69 -20.60
N HIS A 12 15.03 -4.03 -20.77
CA HIS A 12 15.92 -4.74 -21.70
C HIS A 12 15.51 -4.58 -23.18
N GLN A 13 14.28 -4.13 -23.42
CA GLN A 13 13.79 -3.88 -24.78
C GLN A 13 14.38 -2.59 -25.33
N ALA A 14 14.81 -2.61 -26.59
CA ALA A 14 15.49 -1.48 -27.26
C ALA A 14 14.66 -0.17 -27.30
N GLU A 15 13.32 -0.27 -27.26
CA GLU A 15 12.39 0.86 -27.26
C GLU A 15 11.93 1.28 -25.85
N GLY A 16 12.44 0.62 -24.81
CA GLY A 16 12.06 0.91 -23.42
C GLY A 16 12.81 2.13 -22.88
N GLU A 17 12.10 3.18 -22.53
CA GLU A 17 12.70 4.33 -21.85
C GLU A 17 13.05 4.01 -20.39
N PRO A 18 14.24 4.43 -19.91
CA PRO A 18 14.58 4.33 -18.50
C PRO A 18 13.56 5.06 -17.62
N TYR A 19 13.23 4.47 -16.48
CA TYR A 19 12.32 5.07 -15.50
C TYR A 19 13.06 5.34 -14.20
N THR A 20 12.99 6.56 -13.72
CA THR A 20 13.59 6.96 -12.44
C THR A 20 12.51 7.09 -11.38
N ALA A 21 12.75 6.48 -10.22
CA ALA A 21 11.90 6.59 -9.05
C ALA A 21 12.70 6.95 -7.80
N MET A 22 12.03 7.55 -6.84
CA MET A 22 12.59 7.74 -5.50
C MET A 22 12.33 6.48 -4.67
N ALA A 23 13.21 6.19 -3.71
CA ALA A 23 13.09 5.05 -2.81
C ALA A 23 13.33 5.45 -1.35
N ALA A 24 12.63 4.79 -0.46
CA ALA A 24 12.81 4.89 0.98
C ALA A 24 13.56 3.68 1.50
N GLN A 25 14.46 3.87 2.45
CA GLN A 25 14.99 2.77 3.25
C GLN A 25 13.90 2.25 4.20
N VAL A 26 13.66 0.95 4.19
CA VAL A 26 12.59 0.31 4.98
C VAL A 26 13.09 -0.84 5.84
N GLY A 27 14.37 -1.14 5.74
CA GLY A 27 15.07 -2.16 6.51
C GLY A 27 16.57 -1.93 6.47
N LYS A 28 17.33 -2.75 7.19
CA LYS A 28 18.80 -2.66 7.25
C LYS A 28 19.44 -2.84 5.85
N ASP A 29 18.82 -3.65 5.00
CA ASP A 29 19.29 -4.04 3.68
C ASP A 29 18.16 -3.95 2.62
N MET A 30 17.14 -3.13 2.88
CA MET A 30 15.96 -3.04 2.03
C MET A 30 15.60 -1.61 1.67
N LEU A 31 15.27 -1.42 0.39
CA LEU A 31 14.67 -0.21 -0.15
C LEU A 31 13.28 -0.49 -0.71
N ALA A 32 12.37 0.46 -0.56
CA ALA A 32 11.05 0.43 -1.15
C ALA A 32 10.88 1.60 -2.13
N SER A 33 10.35 1.30 -3.31
CA SER A 33 10.05 2.29 -4.34
C SER A 33 8.70 2.01 -4.99
N LEU A 34 8.19 2.96 -5.75
CA LEU A 34 6.99 2.79 -6.57
C LEU A 34 7.39 2.76 -8.05
N ILE A 35 7.37 1.57 -8.63
CA ILE A 35 7.64 1.34 -10.05
C ILE A 35 6.33 1.00 -10.75
N PRO A 36 5.80 1.84 -11.64
CA PRO A 36 4.53 1.55 -12.32
C PRO A 36 4.56 0.22 -13.08
N TYR A 37 3.45 -0.52 -13.03
CA TYR A 37 3.34 -1.84 -13.68
C TYR A 37 3.74 -1.81 -15.18
N ARG A 38 3.45 -0.72 -15.87
CA ARG A 38 3.85 -0.53 -17.29
C ARG A 38 5.35 -0.69 -17.54
N VAL A 39 6.20 -0.41 -16.53
CA VAL A 39 7.66 -0.50 -16.63
C VAL A 39 8.12 -1.95 -16.64
N PHE A 40 7.46 -2.82 -15.88
CA PHE A 40 7.89 -4.22 -15.73
C PHE A 40 6.90 -5.26 -16.27
N LYS A 41 5.77 -4.84 -16.85
CA LYS A 41 4.71 -5.77 -17.33
C LYS A 41 5.18 -6.78 -18.37
N ASN A 42 6.17 -6.42 -19.18
CA ASN A 42 6.73 -7.26 -20.24
C ASN A 42 7.98 -8.05 -19.78
N GLY A 43 8.35 -7.96 -18.49
CA GLY A 43 9.57 -8.55 -17.95
C GLY A 43 10.84 -7.85 -18.44
N GLY A 44 12.00 -8.40 -18.06
CA GLY A 44 13.29 -7.93 -18.57
C GLY A 44 13.61 -6.48 -18.18
N VAL A 45 13.53 -6.14 -16.88
CA VAL A 45 13.94 -4.85 -16.33
C VAL A 45 15.06 -5.07 -15.34
N THR A 46 16.15 -4.31 -15.45
CA THR A 46 17.21 -4.24 -14.45
C THR A 46 17.08 -2.95 -13.65
N TYR A 47 17.28 -3.04 -12.35
CA TYR A 47 17.15 -1.91 -11.42
C TYR A 47 18.51 -1.57 -10.84
N TYR A 48 18.83 -0.28 -10.73
CA TYR A 48 20.10 0.22 -10.23
C TYR A 48 19.87 1.25 -9.12
N LEU A 49 20.78 1.30 -8.15
CA LEU A 49 20.81 2.35 -7.13
C LEU A 49 21.70 3.49 -7.61
N GLY A 50 21.08 4.62 -7.96
CA GLY A 50 21.75 5.77 -8.54
C GLY A 50 21.79 5.72 -10.06
N ASP A 51 22.72 4.96 -10.62
CA ASP A 51 22.92 4.80 -12.06
C ASP A 51 23.33 3.35 -12.43
N LYS A 52 23.41 3.09 -13.74
CA LYS A 52 23.74 1.78 -14.32
C LYS A 52 25.17 1.28 -14.06
N ASP A 53 26.05 2.13 -13.56
CA ASP A 53 27.44 1.77 -13.26
C ASP A 53 27.57 1.10 -11.88
N THR A 54 26.45 1.07 -11.12
CA THR A 54 26.37 0.34 -9.85
C THR A 54 25.92 -1.09 -10.05
N PRO A 55 26.24 -2.03 -9.11
CA PRO A 55 25.67 -3.37 -9.16
C PRO A 55 24.13 -3.34 -9.15
N PRO A 56 23.46 -4.21 -9.93
CA PRO A 56 22.00 -4.23 -10.00
C PRO A 56 21.36 -4.58 -8.66
N LEU A 57 20.18 -4.02 -8.42
CA LEU A 57 19.36 -4.34 -7.27
C LEU A 57 18.61 -5.65 -7.48
N GLN A 58 18.53 -6.45 -6.43
CA GLN A 58 17.69 -7.64 -6.42
C GLN A 58 16.27 -7.28 -6.02
N VAL A 59 15.28 -7.59 -6.87
CA VAL A 59 13.86 -7.49 -6.49
C VAL A 59 13.55 -8.56 -5.46
N TRP A 60 13.10 -8.14 -4.28
CA TRP A 60 12.65 -9.01 -3.20
C TRP A 60 11.16 -9.30 -3.31
N ALA A 61 10.36 -8.28 -3.54
CA ALA A 61 8.91 -8.39 -3.74
C ALA A 61 8.41 -7.27 -4.65
N GLN A 62 7.33 -7.52 -5.39
CA GLN A 62 6.74 -6.55 -6.28
C GLN A 62 5.22 -6.72 -6.38
N GLU A 63 4.48 -5.62 -6.23
CA GLU A 63 3.03 -5.59 -6.32
C GLU A 63 2.57 -4.80 -7.56
N LYS A 64 1.74 -5.42 -8.38
CA LYS A 64 1.32 -4.84 -9.69
C LYS A 64 0.40 -3.63 -9.56
N LEU A 65 -0.51 -3.62 -8.57
CA LEU A 65 -1.57 -2.60 -8.49
C LEU A 65 -1.06 -1.25 -8.00
N THR A 66 -0.20 -1.25 -7.00
CA THR A 66 0.39 -0.03 -6.46
C THR A 66 1.72 0.30 -7.11
N GLY A 67 2.35 -0.69 -7.76
CA GLY A 67 3.72 -0.60 -8.25
C GLY A 67 4.76 -0.70 -7.13
N LEU A 68 4.34 -1.04 -5.90
CA LEU A 68 5.28 -1.20 -4.79
C LEU A 68 6.30 -2.29 -5.12
N THR A 69 7.57 -1.90 -5.09
CA THR A 69 8.70 -2.78 -5.34
C THR A 69 9.67 -2.68 -4.18
N ILE A 70 9.97 -3.80 -3.56
CA ILE A 70 10.97 -3.93 -2.50
C ILE A 70 12.24 -4.51 -3.10
N PHE A 71 13.37 -3.88 -2.83
CA PHE A 71 14.68 -4.31 -3.26
C PHE A 71 15.53 -4.74 -2.08
N LYS A 72 16.30 -5.79 -2.27
CA LYS A 72 17.48 -6.07 -1.44
C LYS A 72 18.69 -5.31 -1.98
N VAL A 73 19.45 -4.75 -1.05
CA VAL A 73 20.63 -3.95 -1.35
C VAL A 73 21.72 -4.28 -0.33
N ASP A 74 22.97 -4.19 -0.75
CA ASP A 74 24.09 -4.29 0.19
C ASP A 74 23.97 -3.15 1.24
N ALA A 75 23.98 -3.50 2.51
CA ALA A 75 23.86 -2.55 3.62
C ALA A 75 24.94 -1.45 3.59
N ALA A 76 26.12 -1.73 3.02
CA ALA A 76 27.18 -0.73 2.84
C ALA A 76 26.82 0.39 1.84
N ARG A 77 25.79 0.18 1.00
CA ARG A 77 25.32 1.14 -0.01
C ARG A 77 24.20 2.04 0.46
N ILE A 78 23.68 1.83 1.67
CA ILE A 78 22.60 2.62 2.27
C ILE A 78 23.02 3.10 3.66
N HIS A 79 22.27 4.07 4.20
CA HIS A 79 22.61 4.66 5.49
C HIS A 79 22.46 3.64 6.63
N ASP A 80 23.31 3.76 7.66
CA ASP A 80 23.11 3.06 8.91
C ASP A 80 21.82 3.58 9.58
N GLY A 81 20.84 2.71 9.65
CA GLY A 81 19.56 3.01 10.31
C GLY A 81 18.42 2.22 9.70
N GLN A 82 17.54 1.75 10.55
CA GLN A 82 16.29 1.15 10.14
C GLN A 82 15.20 2.22 10.19
N ALA A 83 14.47 2.39 9.09
CA ALA A 83 13.30 3.26 9.11
C ALA A 83 12.26 2.70 10.07
N VAL A 84 11.93 3.46 11.11
CA VAL A 84 10.80 3.15 11.99
C VAL A 84 9.53 3.54 11.26
N VAL A 85 8.57 2.63 11.22
CA VAL A 85 7.30 2.80 10.53
C VAL A 85 6.25 3.36 11.48
N THR A 86 5.49 4.36 11.03
CA THR A 86 4.29 4.82 11.74
C THR A 86 3.09 4.04 11.26
N PRO A 87 2.39 3.28 12.14
CA PRO A 87 1.09 2.72 11.79
C PRO A 87 0.10 3.83 11.44
N SER A 88 -0.54 3.74 10.27
CA SER A 88 -1.47 4.78 9.79
C SER A 88 -2.65 5.04 10.74
N GLY A 89 -3.05 4.04 11.54
CA GLY A 89 -4.10 4.17 12.57
C GLY A 89 -3.73 5.06 13.76
N LEU A 90 -2.46 5.43 13.92
CA LEU A 90 -2.01 6.35 14.98
C LEU A 90 -2.04 7.82 14.53
N LEU A 91 -2.17 8.09 13.24
CA LEU A 91 -2.20 9.47 12.71
C LEU A 91 -3.52 10.14 13.05
N LYS A 92 -3.44 11.40 13.52
CA LYS A 92 -4.58 12.27 13.80
C LYS A 92 -4.61 13.40 12.79
N ARG A 93 -5.81 13.80 12.39
CA ARG A 93 -5.98 14.93 11.45
C ARG A 93 -5.28 16.18 11.98
N GLY A 94 -4.41 16.78 11.16
CA GLY A 94 -3.58 17.92 11.52
C GLY A 94 -2.15 17.55 11.94
N ASP A 95 -1.82 16.26 12.12
CA ASP A 95 -0.46 15.84 12.40
C ASP A 95 0.50 16.30 11.30
N LYS A 96 1.66 16.80 11.72
CA LYS A 96 2.68 17.31 10.80
C LYS A 96 3.33 16.16 10.06
N LEU A 97 3.44 16.33 8.76
CA LEU A 97 4.15 15.42 7.86
C LEU A 97 5.23 16.20 7.11
N ALA A 98 6.29 15.51 6.73
CA ALA A 98 7.42 16.15 6.07
C ALA A 98 8.05 15.23 5.02
N PHE A 99 8.63 15.82 3.98
CA PHE A 99 9.54 15.14 3.07
C PHE A 99 10.76 16.04 2.77
N ALA A 100 11.88 15.40 2.43
CA ALA A 100 13.07 16.12 1.96
C ALA A 100 12.92 16.45 0.47
N SER A 101 13.08 17.72 0.10
CA SER A 101 13.14 18.11 -1.31
C SER A 101 14.51 17.75 -1.91
N SER A 102 14.62 17.80 -3.25
CA SER A 102 15.88 17.58 -3.98
C SER A 102 16.98 18.57 -3.61
N ARG A 103 16.65 19.67 -2.92
CA ARG A 103 17.57 20.71 -2.44
C ARG A 103 17.95 20.56 -0.97
N ASN A 104 17.69 19.39 -0.36
CA ASN A 104 17.83 19.16 1.09
C ASN A 104 16.96 20.07 1.98
N GLU A 105 15.97 20.72 1.39
CA GLU A 105 14.98 21.49 2.13
C GLU A 105 13.86 20.58 2.62
N THR A 106 13.37 20.81 3.82
CA THR A 106 12.23 20.11 4.38
C THR A 106 10.95 20.81 3.97
N THR A 107 10.08 20.11 3.26
CA THR A 107 8.72 20.60 2.99
C THR A 107 7.75 19.98 4.00
N LEU A 108 7.00 20.87 4.66
CA LEU A 108 6.02 20.50 5.67
C LEU A 108 4.60 20.47 5.09
N GLY A 109 3.84 19.48 5.50
CA GLY A 109 2.42 19.31 5.24
C GLY A 109 1.69 18.80 6.46
N ILE A 110 0.43 18.44 6.28
CA ILE A 110 -0.42 17.90 7.35
C ILE A 110 -1.16 16.66 6.88
N TYR A 111 -1.39 15.72 7.79
CA TYR A 111 -2.29 14.59 7.57
C TYR A 111 -3.75 15.07 7.56
N VAL A 112 -4.53 14.65 6.56
CA VAL A 112 -5.94 15.05 6.41
C VAL A 112 -6.94 13.89 6.39
N GLY A 113 -6.49 12.65 6.46
CA GLY A 113 -7.35 11.47 6.52
C GLY A 113 -6.86 10.32 5.66
N MET A 114 -7.74 9.34 5.46
CA MET A 114 -7.50 8.15 4.62
C MET A 114 -8.48 8.13 3.45
N GLU A 115 -8.07 7.53 2.32
CA GLU A 115 -8.90 7.37 1.12
C GLU A 115 -8.48 6.13 0.35
N HIS A 116 -9.40 5.47 -0.34
CA HIS A 116 -9.10 4.26 -1.12
C HIS A 116 -9.03 4.49 -2.63
N SER A 117 -9.09 5.75 -3.07
CA SER A 117 -9.04 6.11 -4.50
C SER A 117 -8.24 7.38 -4.76
N ILE A 118 -7.73 7.51 -5.98
CA ILE A 118 -7.17 8.75 -6.53
C ILE A 118 -7.90 9.00 -7.85
N GLY A 119 -8.81 9.98 -7.87
CA GLY A 119 -9.73 10.16 -8.99
C GLY A 119 -10.58 8.90 -9.19
N ASP A 120 -10.62 8.37 -10.41
CA ASP A 120 -11.38 7.17 -10.75
C ASP A 120 -10.63 5.85 -10.48
N THR A 121 -9.40 5.92 -9.97
CA THR A 121 -8.59 4.73 -9.69
C THR A 121 -8.76 4.31 -8.25
N SER A 122 -9.33 3.12 -8.03
CA SER A 122 -9.43 2.50 -6.69
C SER A 122 -8.21 1.64 -6.37
N PHE A 123 -7.84 1.64 -5.07
CA PHE A 123 -6.72 0.88 -4.55
C PHE A 123 -7.20 -0.23 -3.60
N PRO A 124 -6.41 -1.30 -3.41
CA PRO A 124 -6.78 -2.45 -2.59
C PRO A 124 -6.67 -2.19 -1.08
N LEU A 125 -6.28 -0.99 -0.68
CA LEU A 125 -6.13 -0.54 0.70
C LEU A 125 -6.38 0.96 0.77
N ARG A 126 -6.57 1.50 1.99
CA ARG A 126 -6.65 2.95 2.17
C ARG A 126 -5.27 3.59 2.08
N LEU A 127 -5.21 4.69 1.35
CA LEU A 127 -4.04 5.56 1.21
C LEU A 127 -4.07 6.65 2.27
N VAL A 128 -2.92 7.03 2.80
CA VAL A 128 -2.79 8.21 3.65
C VAL A 128 -2.92 9.46 2.80
N ARG A 129 -3.81 10.37 3.19
CA ARG A 129 -3.95 11.68 2.54
C ARG A 129 -3.17 12.74 3.30
N ALA A 130 -2.35 13.48 2.59
CA ALA A 130 -1.57 14.58 3.12
C ALA A 130 -1.76 15.84 2.27
N GLN A 131 -1.85 17.00 2.90
CA GLN A 131 -1.92 18.28 2.23
C GLN A 131 -0.59 19.01 2.37
N PHE A 132 0.03 19.33 1.23
CA PHE A 132 1.25 20.14 1.13
C PHE A 132 0.98 21.46 0.40
N PRO A 133 1.83 22.49 0.55
CA PRO A 133 1.74 23.71 -0.25
C PRO A 133 1.80 23.39 -1.75
N LYS A 134 0.95 24.03 -2.56
CA LYS A 134 0.79 23.74 -4.00
C LYS A 134 2.08 23.74 -4.82
N LEU A 135 3.03 24.59 -4.48
CA LEU A 135 4.31 24.75 -5.21
C LEU A 135 5.37 23.71 -4.82
N ALA A 136 5.08 22.87 -3.84
CA ALA A 136 6.01 21.90 -3.27
C ALA A 136 5.43 20.49 -3.22
N ALA A 137 4.63 20.13 -4.24
CA ALA A 137 4.10 18.75 -4.33
C ALA A 137 5.27 17.76 -4.49
N PRO A 138 5.35 16.73 -3.63
CA PRO A 138 6.43 15.77 -3.72
C PRO A 138 6.30 14.90 -4.97
N PRO A 139 7.42 14.48 -5.57
CA PRO A 139 7.37 13.53 -6.68
C PRO A 139 6.87 12.15 -6.23
N ILE A 140 6.38 11.36 -7.19
CA ILE A 140 5.99 9.96 -6.95
C ILE A 140 7.22 9.18 -6.45
N GLY A 141 7.00 8.30 -5.47
CA GLY A 141 8.06 7.53 -4.82
C GLY A 141 8.75 8.26 -3.66
N GLN A 142 8.47 9.55 -3.45
CA GLN A 142 9.07 10.33 -2.36
C GLN A 142 8.59 9.80 -1.00
N PRO A 143 9.51 9.44 -0.06
CA PRO A 143 9.13 9.07 1.28
C PRO A 143 8.65 10.28 2.08
N CYS A 144 7.65 10.04 2.92
CA CYS A 144 7.06 11.02 3.80
C CYS A 144 7.15 10.55 5.26
N TYR A 145 7.52 11.45 6.16
CA TYR A 145 7.81 11.16 7.56
C TYR A 145 6.92 11.98 8.50
N ASP A 146 6.70 11.48 9.71
CA ASP A 146 6.08 12.23 10.80
C ASP A 146 7.09 13.12 11.56
N ALA A 147 6.63 13.77 12.62
CA ALA A 147 7.45 14.67 13.44
C ALA A 147 8.61 13.95 14.17
N GLU A 148 8.48 12.64 14.40
CA GLU A 148 9.49 11.79 15.04
C GLU A 148 10.42 11.10 14.03
N ASN A 149 10.41 11.54 12.76
CA ASN A 149 11.16 10.95 11.64
C ASN A 149 10.83 9.47 11.35
N ARG A 150 9.61 9.01 11.69
CA ARG A 150 9.14 7.69 11.32
C ARG A 150 8.49 7.74 9.94
N LEU A 151 8.73 6.72 9.12
CA LEU A 151 8.15 6.62 7.78
C LEU A 151 6.63 6.45 7.88
N VAL A 152 5.89 7.38 7.30
CA VAL A 152 4.42 7.34 7.17
C VAL A 152 3.99 6.63 5.89
N GLY A 153 4.73 6.83 4.82
CA GLY A 153 4.45 6.21 3.53
C GLY A 153 5.27 6.81 2.40
N ILE A 154 4.97 6.34 1.19
CA ILE A 154 5.61 6.79 -0.05
C ILE A 154 4.56 7.41 -0.95
N VAL A 155 4.85 8.54 -1.57
CA VAL A 155 3.93 9.27 -2.47
C VAL A 155 3.57 8.42 -3.68
N LEU A 156 2.30 8.04 -3.77
CA LEU A 156 1.72 7.26 -4.87
C LEU A 156 1.14 8.17 -5.95
N GLY A 157 0.60 9.30 -5.55
CA GLY A 157 0.03 10.27 -6.47
C GLY A 157 -0.31 11.60 -5.81
N VAL A 158 -0.51 12.61 -6.65
CA VAL A 158 -0.89 13.96 -6.22
C VAL A 158 -2.12 14.39 -6.99
N SER A 159 -3.18 14.79 -6.29
CA SER A 159 -4.37 15.31 -6.92
C SER A 159 -4.16 16.73 -7.45
N ARG A 160 -5.02 17.16 -8.39
CA ARG A 160 -5.02 18.54 -8.92
C ARG A 160 -5.16 19.62 -7.84
N LYS A 161 -5.69 19.29 -6.68
CA LYS A 161 -5.88 20.19 -5.53
C LYS A 161 -4.68 20.24 -4.59
N GLY A 162 -3.57 19.54 -4.92
CA GLY A 162 -2.37 19.47 -4.10
C GLY A 162 -2.46 18.48 -2.92
N THR A 163 -3.48 17.63 -2.90
CA THR A 163 -3.55 16.51 -1.94
C THR A 163 -2.65 15.39 -2.42
N CYS A 164 -1.71 14.98 -1.59
CA CYS A 164 -0.85 13.84 -1.83
C CYS A 164 -1.49 12.59 -1.24
N HIS A 165 -1.41 11.49 -1.98
CA HIS A 165 -1.84 10.17 -1.55
C HIS A 165 -0.59 9.31 -1.37
N LEU A 166 -0.40 8.81 -0.15
CA LEU A 166 0.75 8.01 0.21
C LEU A 166 0.32 6.55 0.34
N LEU A 167 1.10 5.66 -0.25
CA LEU A 167 1.03 4.24 0.10
C LEU A 167 1.52 4.10 1.54
N PRO A 168 0.72 3.56 2.48
CA PRO A 168 1.09 3.49 3.89
C PRO A 168 2.36 2.68 4.12
N ALA A 169 3.22 3.14 5.02
CA ALA A 169 4.44 2.43 5.39
C ALA A 169 4.17 1.02 5.96
N GLN A 170 3.00 0.81 6.56
CA GLN A 170 2.54 -0.51 7.00
C GLN A 170 2.39 -1.49 5.83
N ALA A 171 1.89 -1.04 4.67
CA ALA A 171 1.80 -1.89 3.47
C ALA A 171 3.20 -2.26 2.94
N ILE A 172 4.15 -1.33 3.04
CA ILE A 172 5.54 -1.56 2.67
C ILE A 172 6.16 -2.62 3.58
N SER A 173 6.00 -2.46 4.91
CA SER A 173 6.50 -3.43 5.90
C SER A 173 5.86 -4.81 5.71
N PHE A 174 4.56 -4.86 5.40
CA PHE A 174 3.87 -6.11 5.14
C PHE A 174 4.48 -6.83 3.93
N LEU A 175 4.67 -6.15 2.79
CA LEU A 175 5.24 -6.77 1.60
C LEU A 175 6.72 -7.15 1.80
N ALA A 176 7.48 -6.37 2.56
CA ALA A 176 8.88 -6.66 2.88
C ALA A 176 9.02 -7.95 3.72
N THR A 177 8.07 -8.22 4.62
CA THR A 177 8.05 -9.41 5.49
C THR A 177 7.32 -10.61 4.89
N HIS A 178 6.43 -10.38 3.91
CA HIS A 178 5.64 -11.42 3.25
C HIS A 178 5.74 -11.29 1.72
N PRO A 179 6.92 -11.51 1.12
CA PRO A 179 7.14 -11.29 -0.32
C PRO A 179 6.28 -12.17 -1.22
N GLU A 180 5.89 -13.35 -0.75
CA GLU A 180 5.04 -14.32 -1.46
C GLU A 180 3.54 -14.17 -1.16
N ALA A 181 3.15 -13.18 -0.33
CA ALA A 181 1.76 -12.99 0.03
C ALA A 181 0.90 -12.73 -1.21
N LYS A 182 -0.20 -13.46 -1.33
CA LYS A 182 -1.17 -13.31 -2.42
C LYS A 182 -2.30 -12.38 -2.00
N ARG A 183 -2.93 -11.73 -2.98
CA ARG A 183 -4.15 -10.97 -2.70
C ARG A 183 -5.27 -11.90 -2.29
N VAL A 184 -5.95 -11.51 -1.22
CA VAL A 184 -7.13 -12.22 -0.72
C VAL A 184 -8.40 -11.59 -1.28
N ARG A 185 -9.31 -12.42 -1.79
CA ARG A 185 -10.66 -12.03 -2.20
C ARG A 185 -11.70 -12.81 -1.42
N LEU A 186 -12.67 -12.08 -0.91
CA LEU A 186 -13.80 -12.67 -0.16
C LEU A 186 -14.97 -13.08 -1.05
N GLY A 187 -15.05 -12.52 -2.27
CA GLY A 187 -16.13 -12.80 -3.22
C GLY A 187 -17.44 -12.12 -2.84
N CYS A 188 -17.38 -10.88 -2.35
CA CYS A 188 -18.54 -10.04 -2.08
C CYS A 188 -18.40 -8.66 -2.74
N LEU A 189 -19.54 -8.00 -2.89
CA LEU A 189 -19.68 -6.60 -3.26
C LEU A 189 -20.25 -5.85 -2.06
N LEU A 190 -19.66 -4.70 -1.75
CA LEU A 190 -20.16 -3.73 -0.79
C LEU A 190 -20.29 -2.38 -1.48
N ASP A 191 -21.25 -1.55 -1.07
CA ASP A 191 -21.29 -0.16 -1.50
C ASP A 191 -20.08 0.60 -0.96
N ILE A 192 -19.27 1.14 -1.85
CA ILE A 192 -18.06 1.88 -1.53
C ILE A 192 -18.33 3.21 -0.82
N ASN A 193 -19.55 3.75 -0.96
CA ASN A 193 -19.97 5.02 -0.40
C ASN A 193 -20.84 4.86 0.87
N ALA A 194 -21.28 3.64 1.17
CA ALA A 194 -22.11 3.41 2.33
C ALA A 194 -21.31 3.55 3.64
N SER A 195 -21.94 4.16 4.63
CA SER A 195 -21.41 4.25 6.00
C SER A 195 -21.46 2.92 6.75
N THR A 196 -22.23 1.96 6.25
CA THR A 196 -22.42 0.63 6.84
C THR A 196 -22.03 -0.42 5.80
N PRO A 197 -21.18 -1.41 6.15
CA PRO A 197 -20.65 -2.37 5.19
C PRO A 197 -21.65 -3.52 4.91
N VAL A 198 -22.75 -3.19 4.26
CA VAL A 198 -23.79 -4.15 3.84
C VAL A 198 -23.29 -4.95 2.63
N ILE A 199 -23.45 -6.24 2.66
CA ILE A 199 -23.14 -7.13 1.54
C ILE A 199 -24.28 -7.01 0.51
N GLU A 200 -24.02 -6.29 -0.58
CA GLU A 200 -24.97 -6.08 -1.67
C GLU A 200 -25.02 -7.26 -2.66
N GLY A 201 -23.94 -8.00 -2.76
CA GLY A 201 -23.85 -9.14 -3.65
C GLY A 201 -22.75 -10.11 -3.25
N LEU A 202 -22.91 -11.37 -3.69
CA LEU A 202 -21.94 -12.44 -3.48
C LEU A 202 -21.64 -13.12 -4.82
N ILE A 203 -20.38 -13.45 -5.03
CA ILE A 203 -19.98 -14.33 -6.14
C ILE A 203 -20.51 -15.74 -5.81
N ASN A 204 -21.27 -16.31 -6.74
CA ASN A 204 -21.80 -17.67 -6.57
C ASN A 204 -20.66 -18.68 -6.37
N GLY A 205 -20.76 -19.50 -5.32
CA GLY A 205 -19.68 -20.38 -4.90
C GLY A 205 -18.40 -19.69 -4.43
N GLY A 206 -18.42 -18.37 -4.23
CA GLY A 206 -17.32 -17.60 -3.66
C GLY A 206 -17.07 -17.90 -2.18
N PRO A 207 -15.95 -17.44 -1.60
CA PRO A 207 -15.56 -17.76 -0.23
C PRO A 207 -16.63 -17.45 0.81
N LEU A 208 -17.20 -16.25 0.81
CA LEU A 208 -18.24 -15.87 1.77
C LEU A 208 -19.55 -16.64 1.53
N ALA A 209 -19.94 -16.86 0.27
CA ALA A 209 -21.14 -17.66 -0.05
C ALA A 209 -21.01 -19.09 0.47
N ARG A 210 -19.85 -19.74 0.27
CA ARG A 210 -19.58 -21.09 0.84
C ARG A 210 -19.56 -21.09 2.36
N GLY A 211 -19.17 -19.95 2.97
CA GLY A 211 -19.22 -19.76 4.43
C GLY A 211 -20.62 -19.50 4.98
N GLY A 212 -21.68 -19.52 4.14
CA GLY A 212 -23.06 -19.29 4.57
C GLY A 212 -23.43 -17.82 4.82
N ILE A 213 -22.58 -16.89 4.39
CA ILE A 213 -22.87 -15.45 4.38
C ILE A 213 -23.88 -15.16 3.25
N GLN A 214 -24.76 -14.20 3.46
CA GLN A 214 -25.86 -13.87 2.56
C GLN A 214 -25.84 -12.38 2.15
N THR A 215 -26.45 -12.08 1.02
CA THR A 215 -26.75 -10.70 0.63
C THR A 215 -27.71 -10.07 1.67
N GLY A 216 -27.44 -8.84 2.05
CA GLY A 216 -28.14 -8.12 3.13
C GLY A 216 -27.50 -8.27 4.50
N ASP A 217 -26.52 -9.19 4.69
CA ASP A 217 -25.74 -9.24 5.91
C ASP A 217 -24.86 -7.98 6.06
N ILE A 218 -24.66 -7.52 7.29
CA ILE A 218 -23.74 -6.43 7.61
C ILE A 218 -22.43 -7.03 8.09
N LEU A 219 -21.35 -6.80 7.37
CA LEU A 219 -20.02 -7.31 7.72
C LEU A 219 -19.44 -6.51 8.91
N ILE A 220 -19.19 -7.15 10.04
CA ILE A 220 -18.71 -6.48 11.26
C ILE A 220 -17.29 -6.88 11.68
N SER A 221 -16.80 -8.04 11.24
CA SER A 221 -15.45 -8.48 11.61
C SER A 221 -14.86 -9.46 10.60
N ILE A 222 -13.54 -9.34 10.37
CA ILE A 222 -12.70 -10.33 9.67
C ILE A 222 -11.52 -10.66 10.57
N ASN A 223 -11.38 -11.91 10.99
CA ASN A 223 -10.34 -12.39 11.92
C ASN A 223 -10.22 -11.54 13.20
N GLY A 224 -11.34 -11.02 13.72
CA GLY A 224 -11.35 -10.14 14.89
C GLY A 224 -11.05 -8.67 14.59
N THR A 225 -10.68 -8.31 13.37
CA THR A 225 -10.55 -6.91 12.95
C THR A 225 -11.94 -6.35 12.69
N THR A 226 -12.33 -5.30 13.40
CA THR A 226 -13.64 -4.64 13.24
C THR A 226 -13.74 -3.96 11.87
N ILE A 227 -14.90 -4.12 11.23
CA ILE A 227 -15.23 -3.53 9.94
C ILE A 227 -16.42 -2.59 10.12
N ASN A 228 -16.19 -1.30 9.96
CA ASN A 228 -17.22 -0.27 10.06
C ASN A 228 -17.66 0.24 8.69
N ASN A 229 -16.82 0.10 7.67
CA ASN A 229 -17.05 0.61 6.32
C ASN A 229 -16.23 -0.17 5.28
N TYR A 230 -16.41 0.17 4.01
CA TYR A 230 -15.68 -0.46 2.89
C TYR A 230 -14.15 -0.35 3.03
N GLY A 231 -13.63 0.81 3.46
CA GLY A 231 -12.18 1.01 3.65
C GLY A 231 -11.58 0.10 4.71
N ASP A 232 -12.30 -0.17 5.81
CA ASP A 232 -11.85 -1.12 6.83
C ASP A 232 -11.77 -2.55 6.27
N MET A 233 -12.72 -2.94 5.41
CA MET A 233 -12.70 -4.24 4.74
C MET A 233 -11.49 -4.35 3.79
N LEU A 234 -11.18 -3.30 3.03
CA LEU A 234 -10.00 -3.29 2.17
C LEU A 234 -8.72 -3.49 2.97
N ASP A 235 -8.54 -2.72 4.05
CA ASP A 235 -7.36 -2.85 4.90
C ASP A 235 -7.29 -4.23 5.56
N ALA A 236 -8.41 -4.72 6.10
CA ALA A 236 -8.44 -6.03 6.73
C ALA A 236 -8.07 -7.16 5.76
N THR A 237 -8.45 -7.05 4.49
CA THR A 237 -8.11 -8.06 3.47
C THR A 237 -6.72 -7.89 2.88
N TYR A 238 -6.22 -6.66 2.79
CA TYR A 238 -4.90 -6.37 2.23
C TYR A 238 -3.76 -7.03 3.01
N TYR A 239 -3.85 -7.04 4.34
CA TYR A 239 -2.83 -7.58 5.23
C TYR A 239 -2.98 -9.09 5.52
N LEU A 240 -3.84 -9.80 4.79
CA LEU A 240 -3.94 -11.25 4.87
C LEU A 240 -2.93 -11.93 3.92
N THR A 241 -2.30 -13.00 4.39
CA THR A 241 -1.41 -13.83 3.54
C THR A 241 -2.20 -14.84 2.70
N GLY A 242 -3.46 -15.10 3.08
CA GLY A 242 -4.34 -16.05 2.40
C GLY A 242 -4.06 -17.53 2.72
N GLU A 243 -3.08 -17.82 3.55
CA GLU A 243 -2.68 -19.19 3.89
C GLU A 243 -3.60 -19.87 4.91
N LYS A 244 -4.26 -19.05 5.74
CA LYS A 244 -5.11 -19.56 6.84
C LYS A 244 -6.59 -19.31 6.54
N PRO A 245 -7.46 -20.24 6.96
CA PRO A 245 -8.90 -20.02 6.93
C PRO A 245 -9.28 -18.80 7.77
N LEU A 246 -10.27 -18.05 7.28
CA LEU A 246 -10.75 -16.83 7.93
C LEU A 246 -11.94 -17.10 8.84
N THR A 247 -12.10 -16.25 9.83
CA THR A 247 -13.33 -16.10 10.62
C THR A 247 -13.98 -14.79 10.21
N VAL A 248 -15.25 -14.82 9.83
CA VAL A 248 -16.02 -13.64 9.46
C VAL A 248 -17.25 -13.55 10.34
N GLU A 249 -17.54 -12.38 10.87
CA GLU A 249 -18.75 -12.11 11.63
C GLU A 249 -19.60 -11.08 10.91
N VAL A 250 -20.90 -11.35 10.85
CA VAL A 250 -21.89 -10.47 10.24
C VAL A 250 -23.11 -10.31 11.15
N ILE A 251 -23.87 -9.24 10.96
CA ILE A 251 -25.19 -9.08 11.52
C ILE A 251 -26.21 -9.47 10.45
N ARG A 252 -27.09 -10.43 10.78
CA ARG A 252 -28.25 -10.86 9.97
C ARG A 252 -29.52 -10.59 10.76
N GLY A 253 -30.30 -9.61 10.32
CA GLY A 253 -31.43 -9.10 11.11
C GLY A 253 -30.93 -8.55 12.44
N THR A 254 -31.28 -9.23 13.55
CA THR A 254 -30.86 -8.83 14.90
C THR A 254 -29.80 -9.77 15.51
N GLN A 255 -29.30 -10.74 14.74
CA GLN A 255 -28.39 -11.74 15.26
C GLN A 255 -26.98 -11.59 14.69
N VAL A 256 -25.97 -11.86 15.53
CA VAL A 256 -24.59 -12.01 15.08
C VAL A 256 -24.38 -13.42 14.59
N VAL A 257 -24.02 -13.55 13.32
CA VAL A 257 -23.67 -14.83 12.69
C VAL A 257 -22.15 -14.87 12.53
N LYS A 258 -21.54 -15.94 13.05
CA LYS A 258 -20.10 -16.17 12.97
C LYS A 258 -19.81 -17.36 12.06
N SER A 259 -19.15 -17.11 10.93
CA SER A 259 -18.67 -18.13 10.02
C SER A 259 -17.17 -18.35 10.21
N ARG A 260 -16.75 -19.62 10.32
CA ARG A 260 -15.36 -20.03 10.51
C ARG A 260 -14.92 -20.93 9.35
N GLY A 261 -13.61 -20.99 9.13
CA GLY A 261 -13.05 -21.87 8.11
C GLY A 261 -13.26 -21.40 6.69
N ILE A 262 -13.50 -20.08 6.48
CA ILE A 262 -13.64 -19.50 5.16
C ILE A 262 -12.27 -19.48 4.48
N ILE A 263 -12.14 -20.22 3.38
CA ILE A 263 -10.93 -20.23 2.55
C ILE A 263 -11.08 -19.17 1.47
N PRO A 264 -10.29 -18.08 1.53
CA PRO A 264 -10.37 -17.00 0.54
C PRO A 264 -9.82 -17.45 -0.82
N THR A 265 -10.27 -16.79 -1.88
CA THR A 265 -9.62 -16.88 -3.18
C THR A 265 -8.35 -16.04 -3.16
N GLN A 266 -7.31 -16.51 -3.84
CA GLN A 266 -6.01 -15.86 -3.88
C GLN A 266 -5.63 -15.51 -5.31
N ASP A 267 -5.15 -14.28 -5.51
CA ASP A 267 -4.58 -13.82 -6.78
C ASP A 267 -3.11 -13.40 -6.55
N SER A 268 -2.31 -13.40 -7.62
CA SER A 268 -0.99 -12.78 -7.59
C SER A 268 -1.10 -11.27 -7.28
N ARG A 269 -0.24 -10.76 -6.43
CA ARG A 269 -0.13 -9.32 -6.12
C ARG A 269 0.41 -8.50 -7.28
#